data_969a3b34ecec3999a99ff195f4a0406b
#
_entry.id   969a3b34ecec3999a99ff195f4a0406b
#
_cell.length_a   1.000
_cell.length_b   1.000
_cell.length_c   1.000
_cell.angle_alpha   90.00
_cell.angle_beta   90.00
_cell.angle_gamma   90.00
#
_symmetry.space_group_name_H-M   'P 1'
#
loop_
_entity.id
_entity.type
_entity.pdbx_description
1 polymer ?
#
loop_
_entity_poly.entity_id
_entity_poly.type
_entity_poly.pdbx_seq_one_letter_code
_entity_poly.pdbx_strand_id
1 'polypeptide(L)'
;MQLCPNLRYDGSSRFADGHRWGLFPSVSAGWRISEEDFWKNAAVSAVVDNLKLRASYGVLGNQNIGVYPYQQIYELGHDYPFGNPATLQSGAYMKTYNNPEITWEKTAITDIGLDFSLLNGRFSGTLDYFYKYTSDILAPVEVSSIMGREVGQSNVGAVSNEGIEINLTYNGQIGRDFRFSISPNFTWVKNAVEKLANGATEEINNNRIVGQPIGIIYGYETDGLFVDQAEIDAAPEQLVSKSGLKPGYVKYKDISGPDGVPDGKVDAQYDRTVLGSTTPKFYYGLNLSASYKGFDFSALLQGLGGHKRLIGSYMAYAFYNGGQIQRWQAESCWKEENPDKWAEYPRLETLNMNDTNLQTSDYWVRNASFLRVKNIQIGYTFPKAWTKKIGLENVRVYVSGQNLFSFNSFYKGWDPENEIGTGDSPSYYPVNSIYSFGFNFKF
;
A
#
# COMPACT_ATOMS: atom_id res chain seq x y z
N MET A 1 -37.03 -2.81 11.24
CA MET A 1 -36.17 -1.90 10.44
C MET A 1 -35.75 -0.72 11.30
N GLN A 2 -34.46 -0.29 11.26
CA GLN A 2 -33.93 0.85 12.01
C GLN A 2 -33.30 1.83 11.02
N LEU A 3 -33.53 3.12 11.20
CA LEU A 3 -32.96 4.20 10.39
C LEU A 3 -32.28 5.21 11.35
N CYS A 4 -31.03 5.57 11.05
CA CYS A 4 -30.22 6.48 11.85
C CYS A 4 -29.64 7.60 10.97
N PRO A 5 -30.31 8.74 10.82
CA PRO A 5 -29.73 9.92 10.22
C PRO A 5 -28.80 10.63 11.21
N ASN A 6 -27.72 11.23 10.70
CA ASN A 6 -26.81 12.06 11.46
C ASN A 6 -26.37 13.26 10.60
N LEU A 7 -26.16 14.41 11.23
CA LEU A 7 -25.69 15.61 10.57
C LEU A 7 -24.64 16.28 11.45
N ARG A 8 -23.46 16.52 10.86
CA ARG A 8 -22.37 17.27 11.52
C ARG A 8 -22.10 18.55 10.76
N TYR A 9 -21.80 19.60 11.49
CA TYR A 9 -21.36 20.88 10.98
C TYR A 9 -20.08 21.28 11.70
N ASP A 10 -18.95 21.11 11.04
CA ASP A 10 -17.62 21.27 11.63
C ASP A 10 -16.90 22.49 11.03
N GLY A 11 -16.14 23.19 11.86
CA GLY A 11 -15.37 24.36 11.43
C GLY A 11 -13.88 24.21 11.73
N SER A 12 -13.04 24.73 10.81
CA SER A 12 -11.60 24.74 10.97
C SER A 12 -11.00 26.10 10.65
N SER A 13 -10.18 26.60 11.57
CA SER A 13 -9.41 27.85 11.38
C SER A 13 -8.28 27.73 10.33
N ARG A 14 -7.96 26.52 9.89
CA ARG A 14 -6.96 26.28 8.84
C ARG A 14 -7.37 26.81 7.48
N PHE A 15 -8.65 27.07 7.29
CA PHE A 15 -9.25 27.60 6.08
C PHE A 15 -9.56 29.10 6.23
N ALA A 16 -9.58 29.82 5.10
CA ALA A 16 -9.94 31.23 5.05
C ALA A 16 -11.42 31.44 5.44
N ASP A 17 -11.78 32.68 5.71
CA ASP A 17 -13.18 33.05 5.93
C ASP A 17 -14.04 32.69 4.70
N GLY A 18 -15.23 32.12 4.93
CA GLY A 18 -16.08 31.59 3.89
C GLY A 18 -15.84 30.11 3.57
N HIS A 19 -14.68 29.53 3.87
CA HIS A 19 -14.31 28.13 3.59
C HIS A 19 -14.12 27.27 4.85
N ARG A 20 -14.28 27.86 6.03
CA ARG A 20 -14.02 27.21 7.34
C ARG A 20 -14.99 26.08 7.66
N TRP A 21 -16.23 26.19 7.21
CA TRP A 21 -17.31 25.33 7.67
C TRP A 21 -17.66 24.27 6.64
N GLY A 22 -17.76 23.02 7.10
CA GLY A 22 -18.18 21.88 6.30
C GLY A 22 -19.41 21.19 6.87
N LEU A 23 -20.35 20.80 6.00
CA LEU A 23 -21.53 20.02 6.35
C LEU A 23 -21.31 18.56 5.96
N PHE A 24 -21.50 17.64 6.91
CA PHE A 24 -21.19 16.22 6.76
C PHE A 24 -22.40 15.37 7.17
N PRO A 25 -23.34 15.14 6.24
CA PRO A 25 -24.50 14.29 6.48
C PRO A 25 -24.14 12.82 6.42
N SER A 26 -24.87 11.99 7.18
CA SER A 26 -24.85 10.55 7.04
C SER A 26 -26.20 9.92 7.36
N VAL A 27 -26.47 8.80 6.73
CA VAL A 27 -27.65 7.98 7.00
C VAL A 27 -27.27 6.51 6.96
N SER A 28 -27.81 5.73 7.91
CA SER A 28 -27.70 4.29 7.87
C SER A 28 -29.04 3.63 8.13
N ALA A 29 -29.25 2.50 7.46
CA ALA A 29 -30.44 1.67 7.62
C ALA A 29 -30.02 0.22 7.93
N GLY A 30 -30.75 -0.43 8.79
CA GLY A 30 -30.60 -1.84 9.11
C GLY A 30 -31.93 -2.55 9.15
N TRP A 31 -32.00 -3.67 8.43
CA TRP A 31 -33.19 -4.52 8.44
C TRP A 31 -32.82 -5.94 8.89
N ARG A 32 -33.36 -6.30 10.04
CA ARG A 32 -33.16 -7.63 10.63
C ARG A 32 -34.23 -8.55 10.10
N ILE A 33 -33.98 -9.17 8.95
CA ILE A 33 -34.90 -10.01 8.21
C ILE A 33 -35.33 -11.20 9.07
N SER A 34 -34.40 -11.76 9.85
CA SER A 34 -34.65 -12.90 10.75
C SER A 34 -35.64 -12.62 11.88
N GLU A 35 -35.97 -11.35 12.17
CA GLU A 35 -36.96 -10.99 13.19
C GLU A 35 -38.38 -10.82 12.63
N GLU A 36 -38.55 -10.86 11.32
CA GLU A 36 -39.86 -10.72 10.67
C GLU A 36 -40.67 -12.02 10.74
N ASP A 37 -41.99 -11.91 10.86
CA ASP A 37 -42.91 -13.04 11.03
C ASP A 37 -42.87 -14.03 9.85
N PHE A 38 -42.71 -13.50 8.61
CA PHE A 38 -42.58 -14.36 7.44
C PHE A 38 -41.33 -15.22 7.49
N TRP A 39 -40.23 -14.75 8.12
CA TRP A 39 -39.01 -15.50 8.28
C TRP A 39 -39.11 -16.54 9.39
N LYS A 40 -39.65 -16.13 10.55
CA LYS A 40 -39.80 -17.01 11.71
C LYS A 40 -40.69 -18.25 11.40
N ASN A 41 -41.65 -18.06 10.51
CA ASN A 41 -42.56 -19.14 10.08
C ASN A 41 -42.03 -19.96 8.89
N ALA A 42 -40.90 -19.59 8.30
CA ALA A 42 -40.30 -20.29 7.16
C ALA A 42 -39.35 -21.40 7.63
N ALA A 43 -39.29 -22.50 6.91
CA ALA A 43 -38.36 -23.60 7.22
C ALA A 43 -36.89 -23.19 7.27
N VAL A 44 -36.50 -22.12 6.57
CA VAL A 44 -35.13 -21.57 6.55
C VAL A 44 -34.70 -21.06 7.92
N SER A 45 -35.61 -20.62 8.78
CA SER A 45 -35.31 -20.12 10.14
C SER A 45 -34.67 -21.20 11.04
N ALA A 46 -34.88 -22.48 10.75
CA ALA A 46 -34.24 -23.58 11.46
C ALA A 46 -32.72 -23.68 11.20
N VAL A 47 -32.24 -23.08 10.10
CA VAL A 47 -30.82 -23.12 9.73
C VAL A 47 -30.17 -21.73 9.83
N VAL A 48 -30.93 -20.69 9.50
CA VAL A 48 -30.45 -19.29 9.51
C VAL A 48 -30.98 -18.57 10.74
N ASP A 49 -30.14 -18.45 11.76
CA ASP A 49 -30.51 -17.89 13.06
C ASP A 49 -30.63 -16.36 13.03
N ASN A 50 -29.76 -15.73 12.25
CA ASN A 50 -29.74 -14.28 12.10
C ASN A 50 -29.42 -13.91 10.64
N LEU A 51 -30.20 -13.01 10.12
CA LEU A 51 -29.96 -12.38 8.82
C LEU A 51 -30.31 -10.92 8.91
N LYS A 52 -29.31 -10.04 8.67
CA LYS A 52 -29.48 -8.60 8.72
C LYS A 52 -28.86 -7.97 7.50
N LEU A 53 -29.64 -7.17 6.79
CA LEU A 53 -29.18 -6.30 5.71
C LEU A 53 -28.86 -4.91 6.27
N ARG A 54 -27.73 -4.35 5.86
CA ARG A 54 -27.27 -3.00 6.21
C ARG A 54 -27.04 -2.18 4.96
N ALA A 55 -27.33 -0.90 5.03
CA ALA A 55 -26.92 0.07 4.02
C ALA A 55 -26.58 1.38 4.72
N SER A 56 -25.51 2.03 4.28
CA SER A 56 -25.14 3.35 4.77
C SER A 56 -24.59 4.23 3.66
N TYR A 57 -24.81 5.52 3.83
CA TYR A 57 -24.18 6.58 3.05
C TYR A 57 -23.76 7.69 3.99
N GLY A 58 -22.55 8.20 3.83
CA GLY A 58 -22.07 9.30 4.65
C GLY A 58 -20.98 10.10 3.96
N VAL A 59 -20.88 11.36 4.32
CA VAL A 59 -19.83 12.26 3.87
C VAL A 59 -18.96 12.64 5.05
N LEU A 60 -17.64 12.50 4.88
CA LEU A 60 -16.61 12.87 5.85
C LEU A 60 -15.78 14.02 5.30
N GLY A 61 -15.35 14.93 6.17
CA GLY A 61 -14.42 16.00 5.85
C GLY A 61 -13.02 15.73 6.41
N ASN A 62 -11.99 16.02 5.62
CA ASN A 62 -10.61 16.01 6.05
C ASN A 62 -10.03 17.43 6.00
N GLN A 63 -9.45 17.87 7.13
CA GLN A 63 -8.77 19.16 7.29
C GLN A 63 -7.25 19.00 7.49
N ASN A 64 -6.68 17.84 7.18
CA ASN A 64 -5.26 17.57 7.40
C ASN A 64 -4.39 18.27 6.37
N ILE A 65 -4.35 19.59 6.47
CA ILE A 65 -3.53 20.51 5.67
C ILE A 65 -2.53 21.23 6.57
N GLY A 66 -1.57 21.92 5.98
CA GLY A 66 -0.65 22.80 6.71
C GLY A 66 -1.38 23.86 7.57
N VAL A 67 -0.64 24.55 8.38
CA VAL A 67 -1.18 25.62 9.24
C VAL A 67 -1.33 26.89 8.41
N TYR A 68 -2.57 27.35 8.25
CA TYR A 68 -2.93 28.59 7.53
C TYR A 68 -2.36 28.72 6.11
N PRO A 69 -2.49 27.70 5.23
CA PRO A 69 -1.90 27.71 3.89
C PRO A 69 -2.51 28.78 2.96
N TYR A 70 -3.62 29.39 3.37
CA TYR A 70 -4.24 30.49 2.66
C TYR A 70 -3.56 31.86 2.91
N GLN A 71 -2.66 31.94 3.91
CA GLN A 71 -1.95 33.19 4.24
C GLN A 71 -0.73 33.35 3.35
N GLN A 72 -0.50 34.61 2.91
CA GLN A 72 0.71 34.96 2.18
C GLN A 72 1.92 35.00 3.10
N ILE A 73 2.96 34.23 2.79
CA ILE A 73 4.20 34.19 3.55
C ILE A 73 5.33 34.80 2.71
N TYR A 74 6.16 35.64 3.38
CA TYR A 74 7.39 36.15 2.82
C TYR A 74 8.56 35.36 3.38
N GLU A 75 9.43 34.90 2.50
CA GLU A 75 10.70 34.24 2.86
C GLU A 75 11.80 35.30 2.87
N LEU A 76 12.58 35.34 3.95
CA LEU A 76 13.70 36.26 4.15
C LEU A 76 15.01 35.59 3.73
N GLY A 77 16.10 36.39 3.55
CA GLY A 77 17.41 35.85 3.25
C GLY A 77 17.69 35.73 1.74
N HIS A 78 16.87 36.38 0.92
CA HIS A 78 17.14 36.55 -0.50
C HIS A 78 17.87 37.86 -0.76
N ASP A 79 19.14 37.86 -0.39
CA ASP A 79 19.98 39.05 -0.34
C ASP A 79 20.43 39.48 -1.74
N TYR A 80 20.49 40.75 -1.98
CA TYR A 80 20.97 41.35 -3.24
C TYR A 80 22.09 42.36 -2.98
N PRO A 81 23.18 42.35 -3.76
CA PRO A 81 24.25 43.28 -3.61
C PRO A 81 23.89 44.65 -4.20
N PHE A 82 23.96 45.72 -3.41
CA PHE A 82 23.76 47.11 -3.82
C PHE A 82 25.00 47.97 -3.52
N GLY A 83 25.19 48.99 -4.33
CA GLY A 83 26.21 50.01 -4.15
C GLY A 83 27.56 49.70 -4.79
N ASN A 84 28.48 50.68 -4.64
CA ASN A 84 29.88 50.57 -5.07
C ASN A 84 30.77 51.15 -3.96
N PRO A 85 31.51 50.35 -3.18
CA PRO A 85 31.58 48.90 -3.24
C PRO A 85 30.23 48.19 -2.91
N ALA A 86 30.01 47.05 -3.52
CA ALA A 86 28.77 46.29 -3.33
C ALA A 86 28.64 45.77 -1.91
N THR A 87 27.50 46.01 -1.27
CA THR A 87 27.12 45.47 0.06
C THR A 87 25.86 44.64 -0.06
N LEU A 88 25.83 43.48 0.56
CA LEU A 88 24.62 42.60 0.62
C LEU A 88 23.54 43.31 1.46
N GLN A 89 22.38 43.50 0.83
CA GLN A 89 21.19 43.99 1.50
C GLN A 89 20.20 42.85 1.64
N SER A 90 19.65 42.71 2.84
CA SER A 90 18.64 41.65 3.12
C SER A 90 17.37 41.88 2.31
N GLY A 91 16.98 40.89 1.58
CA GLY A 91 15.77 40.86 0.78
C GLY A 91 14.71 39.92 1.28
N ALA A 92 13.49 40.14 0.81
CA ALA A 92 12.34 39.26 1.07
C ALA A 92 11.54 39.06 -0.21
N TYR A 93 11.04 37.87 -0.45
CA TYR A 93 10.17 37.61 -1.60
C TYR A 93 9.02 36.67 -1.22
N MET A 94 7.98 36.69 -2.02
CA MET A 94 6.86 35.75 -1.91
C MET A 94 7.23 34.46 -2.65
N LYS A 95 7.48 33.37 -1.94
CA LYS A 95 7.86 32.09 -2.54
C LYS A 95 6.70 31.40 -3.22
N THR A 96 5.55 31.40 -2.55
CA THR A 96 4.37 30.62 -2.95
C THR A 96 3.18 31.55 -3.15
N TYR A 97 2.40 31.32 -4.19
CA TYR A 97 1.07 31.91 -4.30
C TYR A 97 0.15 31.25 -3.27
N ASN A 98 -0.44 32.08 -2.40
CA ASN A 98 -1.48 31.60 -1.49
C ASN A 98 -2.78 31.32 -2.25
N ASN A 99 -3.55 30.37 -1.73
CA ASN A 99 -4.86 30.05 -2.26
C ASN A 99 -5.91 30.20 -1.15
N PRO A 100 -6.68 31.30 -1.12
CA PRO A 100 -7.72 31.48 -0.11
C PRO A 100 -8.94 30.58 -0.32
N GLU A 101 -9.10 29.98 -1.50
CA GLU A 101 -10.22 29.11 -1.85
C GLU A 101 -10.06 27.66 -1.34
N ILE A 102 -8.97 27.37 -0.63
CA ILE A 102 -8.75 26.05 -0.05
C ILE A 102 -9.86 25.70 0.93
N THR A 103 -10.45 24.53 0.75
CA THR A 103 -11.54 24.01 1.59
C THR A 103 -11.31 22.53 1.95
N TRP A 104 -12.27 21.95 2.65
CA TRP A 104 -12.28 20.57 3.09
C TRP A 104 -12.15 19.59 1.92
N GLU A 105 -11.28 18.61 2.06
CA GLU A 105 -11.37 17.38 1.26
C GLU A 105 -12.62 16.61 1.72
N LYS A 106 -13.38 16.06 0.80
CA LYS A 106 -14.62 15.34 1.09
C LYS A 106 -14.52 13.88 0.67
N THR A 107 -14.96 13.00 1.53
CA THR A 107 -15.06 11.58 1.22
C THR A 107 -16.51 11.13 1.38
N ALA A 108 -17.14 10.76 0.29
CA ALA A 108 -18.44 10.11 0.28
C ALA A 108 -18.23 8.58 0.31
N ILE A 109 -18.90 7.90 1.23
CA ILE A 109 -18.82 6.45 1.39
C ILE A 109 -20.24 5.88 1.29
N THR A 110 -20.41 4.91 0.39
CA THR A 110 -21.57 4.03 0.31
C THR A 110 -21.15 2.64 0.75
N ASP A 111 -21.91 2.03 1.62
CA ASP A 111 -21.66 0.69 2.13
C ASP A 111 -22.96 -0.12 2.17
N ILE A 112 -22.92 -1.35 1.65
CA ILE A 112 -24.02 -2.31 1.70
C ILE A 112 -23.48 -3.60 2.27
N GLY A 113 -24.04 -4.04 3.39
CA GLY A 113 -23.57 -5.19 4.13
C GLY A 113 -24.65 -6.19 4.47
N LEU A 114 -24.24 -7.44 4.56
CA LEU A 114 -25.04 -8.57 5.01
C LEU A 114 -24.37 -9.21 6.22
N ASP A 115 -25.07 -9.24 7.36
CA ASP A 115 -24.67 -10.00 8.55
C ASP A 115 -25.51 -11.27 8.62
N PHE A 116 -24.86 -12.41 8.83
CA PHE A 116 -25.56 -13.69 8.94
C PHE A 116 -25.01 -14.59 10.05
N SER A 117 -25.86 -15.45 10.58
CA SER A 117 -25.51 -16.52 11.51
C SER A 117 -26.34 -17.74 11.19
N LEU A 118 -25.68 -18.88 11.14
CA LEU A 118 -26.26 -20.18 10.78
C LEU A 118 -25.95 -21.24 11.83
N LEU A 119 -26.77 -22.27 11.88
CA LEU A 119 -26.54 -23.50 12.68
C LEU A 119 -26.34 -23.20 14.17
N ASN A 120 -27.22 -22.38 14.75
CA ASN A 120 -27.17 -21.90 16.14
C ASN A 120 -25.85 -21.21 16.48
N GLY A 121 -25.41 -20.26 15.63
CA GLY A 121 -24.24 -19.46 15.82
C GLY A 121 -22.91 -20.16 15.52
N ARG A 122 -22.92 -21.39 15.00
CA ARG A 122 -21.69 -22.10 14.65
C ARG A 122 -20.98 -21.50 13.45
N PHE A 123 -21.73 -21.04 12.46
CA PHE A 123 -21.19 -20.36 11.30
C PHE A 123 -21.80 -18.97 11.23
N SER A 124 -20.95 -17.95 11.23
CA SER A 124 -21.36 -16.57 11.14
C SER A 124 -20.42 -15.79 10.24
N GLY A 125 -20.89 -14.68 9.72
CA GLY A 125 -20.05 -13.83 8.90
C GLY A 125 -20.70 -12.51 8.54
N THR A 126 -19.87 -11.67 7.92
CA THR A 126 -20.27 -10.42 7.27
C THR A 126 -19.76 -10.40 5.84
N LEU A 127 -20.56 -9.86 4.95
CA LEU A 127 -20.20 -9.57 3.57
C LEU A 127 -20.57 -8.12 3.31
N ASP A 128 -19.59 -7.30 2.96
CA ASP A 128 -19.77 -5.87 2.71
C ASP A 128 -19.25 -5.52 1.31
N TYR A 129 -19.99 -4.67 0.59
CA TYR A 129 -19.53 -3.96 -0.57
C TYR A 129 -19.48 -2.49 -0.24
N PHE A 130 -18.37 -1.84 -0.51
CA PHE A 130 -18.20 -0.42 -0.31
C PHE A 130 -17.73 0.30 -1.58
N TYR A 131 -18.19 1.53 -1.71
CA TYR A 131 -17.67 2.50 -2.67
C TYR A 131 -17.36 3.80 -1.95
N LYS A 132 -16.09 4.19 -1.99
CA LYS A 132 -15.54 5.39 -1.36
C LYS A 132 -15.02 6.32 -2.43
N TYR A 133 -15.56 7.52 -2.52
CA TYR A 133 -15.13 8.56 -3.45
C TYR A 133 -14.60 9.76 -2.66
N THR A 134 -13.32 10.08 -2.80
CA THR A 134 -12.68 11.24 -2.20
C THR A 134 -12.52 12.30 -3.27
N SER A 135 -13.16 13.44 -3.09
CA SER A 135 -13.09 14.62 -3.94
C SER A 135 -12.39 15.78 -3.25
N ASP A 136 -12.11 16.80 -4.03
CA ASP A 136 -11.50 18.03 -3.53
C ASP A 136 -10.15 17.76 -2.84
N ILE A 137 -9.42 16.73 -3.28
CA ILE A 137 -8.10 16.38 -2.75
C ILE A 137 -7.14 17.52 -3.03
N LEU A 138 -6.43 17.93 -2.00
CA LEU A 138 -5.44 18.97 -2.06
C LEU A 138 -4.15 18.46 -2.72
N ALA A 139 -3.85 19.01 -3.87
CA ALA A 139 -2.63 18.70 -4.60
C ALA A 139 -1.96 19.99 -5.10
N PRO A 140 -0.61 20.00 -5.24
CA PRO A 140 0.08 21.09 -5.92
C PRO A 140 -0.39 21.16 -7.37
N VAL A 141 -0.58 22.35 -7.85
CA VAL A 141 -0.90 22.61 -9.27
C VAL A 141 0.38 22.97 -9.99
N GLU A 142 0.69 22.25 -11.06
CA GLU A 142 1.82 22.62 -11.91
C GLU A 142 1.52 23.91 -12.66
N VAL A 143 2.45 24.84 -12.58
CA VAL A 143 2.39 26.12 -13.29
C VAL A 143 3.66 26.35 -14.07
N SER A 144 3.57 27.19 -15.11
CA SER A 144 4.74 27.55 -15.91
C SER A 144 5.82 28.19 -15.04
N SER A 145 7.07 27.78 -15.23
CA SER A 145 8.26 28.37 -14.56
C SER A 145 8.41 29.86 -14.79
N ILE A 146 7.79 30.42 -15.84
CA ILE A 146 7.74 31.88 -16.12
C ILE A 146 7.07 32.66 -14.98
N MET A 147 6.19 32.00 -14.21
CA MET A 147 5.53 32.59 -13.04
C MET A 147 6.53 33.00 -11.94
N GLY A 148 7.72 32.39 -11.91
CA GLY A 148 8.79 32.69 -10.95
C GLY A 148 8.43 32.37 -9.48
N ARG A 149 7.34 31.64 -9.24
CA ARG A 149 6.83 31.26 -7.89
C ARG A 149 6.19 29.90 -7.93
N GLU A 150 6.25 29.22 -6.81
CA GLU A 150 5.49 27.99 -6.59
C GLU A 150 4.01 28.32 -6.40
N VAL A 151 3.12 27.46 -6.87
CA VAL A 151 1.69 27.54 -6.56
C VAL A 151 1.41 26.66 -5.37
N GLY A 152 0.62 27.20 -4.45
CA GLY A 152 0.12 26.45 -3.29
C GLY A 152 -0.81 25.30 -3.71
N GLN A 153 -1.22 24.54 -2.73
CA GLN A 153 -2.19 23.45 -2.92
C GLN A 153 -3.56 23.99 -3.35
N SER A 154 -4.28 23.22 -4.13
CA SER A 154 -5.66 23.48 -4.53
C SER A 154 -6.49 22.20 -4.46
N ASN A 155 -7.80 22.36 -4.28
CA ASN A 155 -8.76 21.24 -4.23
C ASN A 155 -9.07 20.75 -5.65
N VAL A 156 -8.21 19.93 -6.22
CA VAL A 156 -8.26 19.59 -7.66
C VAL A 156 -8.31 18.09 -7.96
N GLY A 157 -7.94 17.25 -7.01
CA GLY A 157 -7.86 15.79 -7.21
C GLY A 157 -9.13 15.04 -6.80
N ALA A 158 -9.32 13.87 -7.38
CA ALA A 158 -10.29 12.89 -6.90
C ALA A 158 -9.77 11.46 -7.07
N VAL A 159 -10.16 10.60 -6.11
CA VAL A 159 -9.76 9.18 -6.06
C VAL A 159 -10.95 8.35 -5.61
N SER A 160 -11.17 7.22 -6.28
CA SER A 160 -12.14 6.22 -5.85
C SER A 160 -11.46 4.99 -5.25
N ASN A 161 -12.19 4.34 -4.35
CA ASN A 161 -11.88 3.00 -3.85
C ASN A 161 -13.19 2.22 -3.79
N GLU A 162 -13.23 1.10 -4.48
CA GLU A 162 -14.35 0.16 -4.39
C GLU A 162 -13.84 -1.19 -3.93
N GLY A 163 -14.65 -1.95 -3.20
CA GLY A 163 -14.19 -3.23 -2.72
C GLY A 163 -15.25 -4.10 -2.09
N ILE A 164 -14.83 -5.32 -1.80
CA ILE A 164 -15.63 -6.33 -1.11
C ILE A 164 -14.84 -6.79 0.13
N GLU A 165 -15.52 -6.84 1.26
CA GLU A 165 -14.99 -7.36 2.52
C GLU A 165 -15.79 -8.59 2.95
N ILE A 166 -15.09 -9.64 3.31
CA ILE A 166 -15.66 -10.91 3.77
C ILE A 166 -15.01 -11.28 5.09
N ASN A 167 -15.81 -11.43 6.13
CA ASN A 167 -15.37 -12.00 7.40
C ASN A 167 -16.25 -13.20 7.72
N LEU A 168 -15.63 -14.35 7.96
CA LEU A 168 -16.32 -15.58 8.29
C LEU A 168 -15.80 -16.13 9.61
N THR A 169 -16.64 -16.81 10.35
CA THR A 169 -16.23 -17.55 11.57
C THR A 169 -16.98 -18.85 11.65
N TYR A 170 -16.25 -19.93 11.80
CA TYR A 170 -16.81 -21.24 12.10
C TYR A 170 -16.31 -21.73 13.45
N ASN A 171 -17.26 -22.00 14.37
CA ASN A 171 -17.02 -22.56 15.69
C ASN A 171 -17.44 -24.01 15.72
N GLY A 172 -16.49 -24.92 15.90
CA GLY A 172 -16.71 -26.33 15.92
C GLY A 172 -16.44 -26.97 17.30
N GLN A 173 -17.15 -28.07 17.57
CA GLN A 173 -16.89 -28.89 18.73
C GLN A 173 -16.95 -30.38 18.33
N ILE A 174 -15.91 -31.12 18.70
CA ILE A 174 -15.83 -32.58 18.49
C ILE A 174 -15.78 -33.26 19.87
N GLY A 175 -16.79 -34.09 20.13
CA GLY A 175 -16.97 -34.65 21.45
C GLY A 175 -17.27 -33.56 22.50
N ARG A 176 -16.80 -33.79 23.75
CA ARG A 176 -17.06 -32.87 24.88
C ARG A 176 -15.90 -31.86 25.09
N ASP A 177 -14.70 -32.26 24.72
CA ASP A 177 -13.49 -31.60 25.19
C ASP A 177 -12.76 -30.77 24.09
N PHE A 178 -12.93 -31.13 22.82
CA PHE A 178 -12.25 -30.43 21.72
C PHE A 178 -13.15 -29.34 21.12
N ARG A 179 -12.73 -28.11 21.21
CA ARG A 179 -13.39 -26.95 20.60
C ARG A 179 -12.39 -26.23 19.69
N PHE A 180 -12.86 -25.71 18.57
CA PHE A 180 -12.02 -24.94 17.67
C PHE A 180 -12.82 -23.82 17.00
N SER A 181 -12.10 -22.79 16.57
CA SER A 181 -12.63 -21.70 15.75
C SER A 181 -11.70 -21.44 14.58
N ILE A 182 -12.28 -21.20 13.41
CA ILE A 182 -11.60 -20.85 12.17
C ILE A 182 -12.25 -19.57 11.66
N SER A 183 -11.46 -18.48 11.59
CA SER A 183 -11.98 -17.17 11.20
C SER A 183 -11.11 -16.56 10.08
N PRO A 184 -11.40 -16.89 8.81
CA PRO A 184 -10.81 -16.20 7.67
C PRO A 184 -11.42 -14.81 7.48
N ASN A 185 -10.61 -13.87 7.02
CA ASN A 185 -11.05 -12.60 6.46
C ASN A 185 -10.39 -12.34 5.10
N PHE A 186 -11.09 -11.65 4.25
CA PHE A 186 -10.62 -11.31 2.92
C PHE A 186 -11.20 -9.96 2.50
N THR A 187 -10.35 -9.08 1.98
CA THR A 187 -10.75 -7.82 1.37
C THR A 187 -10.13 -7.70 -0.02
N TRP A 188 -10.95 -7.39 -1.00
CA TRP A 188 -10.50 -6.96 -2.31
C TRP A 188 -10.81 -5.47 -2.48
N VAL A 189 -9.81 -4.70 -2.96
CA VAL A 189 -9.94 -3.27 -3.19
C VAL A 189 -9.44 -2.92 -4.58
N LYS A 190 -10.20 -2.12 -5.31
CA LYS A 190 -9.77 -1.43 -6.53
C LYS A 190 -9.69 0.06 -6.23
N ASN A 191 -8.50 0.62 -6.37
CA ASN A 191 -8.21 2.04 -6.24
C ASN A 191 -8.05 2.65 -7.63
N ALA A 192 -8.58 3.85 -7.86
CA ALA A 192 -8.38 4.58 -9.11
C ALA A 192 -8.29 6.09 -8.88
N VAL A 193 -7.37 6.72 -9.59
CA VAL A 193 -7.34 8.18 -9.74
C VAL A 193 -8.46 8.57 -10.70
N GLU A 194 -9.38 9.40 -10.25
CA GLU A 194 -10.55 9.82 -11.04
C GLU A 194 -10.34 11.19 -11.68
N LYS A 195 -9.58 12.06 -11.02
CA LYS A 195 -9.34 13.41 -11.48
C LYS A 195 -7.98 13.91 -11.03
N LEU A 196 -7.29 14.59 -11.94
CA LEU A 196 -6.05 15.34 -11.71
C LEU A 196 -6.27 16.85 -11.89
N ALA A 197 -5.26 17.64 -11.56
CA ALA A 197 -5.28 19.09 -11.71
C ALA A 197 -5.48 19.52 -13.17
N ASN A 198 -6.14 20.65 -13.39
CA ASN A 198 -6.29 21.27 -14.71
C ASN A 198 -6.91 20.39 -15.81
N GLY A 199 -7.61 19.31 -15.43
CA GLY A 199 -8.18 18.36 -16.40
C GLY A 199 -7.13 17.47 -17.09
N ALA A 200 -5.93 17.39 -16.54
CA ALA A 200 -4.89 16.48 -17.03
C ALA A 200 -5.36 15.01 -16.93
N THR A 201 -4.94 14.20 -17.89
CA THR A 201 -5.17 12.75 -17.88
C THR A 201 -4.03 12.00 -17.23
N GLU A 202 -2.85 12.64 -17.14
CA GLU A 202 -1.65 12.06 -16.55
C GLU A 202 -0.73 13.13 -15.95
N GLU A 203 -0.03 12.76 -14.89
CA GLU A 203 1.06 13.50 -14.25
C GLU A 203 2.23 12.52 -14.08
N ILE A 204 2.99 12.31 -15.14
CA ILE A 204 4.02 11.26 -15.21
C ILE A 204 5.11 11.46 -14.16
N ASN A 205 5.52 12.70 -13.89
CA ASN A 205 6.52 13.02 -12.87
C ASN A 205 6.07 12.63 -11.45
N ASN A 206 4.76 12.56 -11.23
CA ASN A 206 4.15 12.17 -9.97
C ASN A 206 3.62 10.71 -9.98
N ASN A 207 3.86 9.96 -11.04
CA ASN A 207 3.35 8.60 -11.24
C ASN A 207 1.82 8.52 -11.03
N ARG A 208 1.06 9.42 -11.66
CA ARG A 208 -0.39 9.50 -11.58
C ARG A 208 -0.99 9.50 -12.99
N ILE A 209 -1.92 8.59 -13.22
CA ILE A 209 -2.67 8.46 -14.48
C ILE A 209 -4.13 8.22 -14.12
N VAL A 210 -5.05 8.96 -14.75
CA VAL A 210 -6.49 8.79 -14.57
C VAL A 210 -6.89 7.35 -14.95
N GLY A 211 -7.73 6.72 -14.12
CA GLY A 211 -8.14 5.33 -14.26
C GLY A 211 -7.15 4.30 -13.68
N GLN A 212 -5.92 4.71 -13.33
CA GLN A 212 -4.93 3.85 -12.69
C GLN A 212 -4.94 4.03 -11.16
N PRO A 213 -4.47 3.04 -10.39
CA PRO A 213 -4.34 3.19 -8.94
C PRO A 213 -3.29 4.22 -8.56
N ILE A 214 -3.40 4.76 -7.34
CA ILE A 214 -2.33 5.55 -6.73
C ILE A 214 -1.09 4.66 -6.56
N GLY A 215 0.11 5.25 -6.74
CA GLY A 215 1.37 4.56 -6.54
C GLY A 215 1.71 3.57 -7.65
N ILE A 216 1.39 3.93 -8.90
CA ILE A 216 1.86 3.18 -10.07
C ILE A 216 3.39 3.22 -10.15
N ILE A 217 3.95 2.16 -10.67
CA ILE A 217 5.35 2.09 -11.08
C ILE A 217 5.34 2.28 -12.59
N TYR A 218 5.87 3.41 -13.06
CA TYR A 218 5.90 3.79 -14.46
C TYR A 218 7.33 3.72 -14.99
N GLY A 219 7.58 2.92 -16.02
CA GLY A 219 8.93 2.65 -16.49
C GLY A 219 8.95 1.78 -17.75
N TYR A 220 10.12 1.23 -18.05
CA TYR A 220 10.37 0.48 -19.26
C TYR A 220 10.06 -1.02 -19.11
N GLU A 221 9.52 -1.63 -20.16
CA GLU A 221 9.54 -3.08 -20.30
C GLU A 221 10.90 -3.53 -20.81
N THR A 222 11.33 -4.73 -20.40
CA THR A 222 12.63 -5.28 -20.79
C THR A 222 12.50 -6.55 -21.59
N ASP A 223 13.52 -6.82 -22.43
CA ASP A 223 13.72 -8.07 -23.15
C ASP A 223 14.98 -8.80 -22.65
N GLY A 224 15.12 -8.88 -21.32
CA GLY A 224 16.29 -9.45 -20.67
C GLY A 224 17.54 -8.58 -20.78
N LEU A 225 18.70 -9.21 -20.96
CA LEU A 225 20.00 -8.57 -21.09
C LEU A 225 20.57 -8.76 -22.49
N PHE A 226 21.34 -7.82 -22.99
CA PHE A 226 22.10 -7.99 -24.22
C PHE A 226 23.12 -9.12 -24.08
N VAL A 227 23.09 -10.09 -24.98
CA VAL A 227 23.96 -11.26 -24.94
C VAL A 227 25.34 -10.94 -25.50
N ASP A 228 25.40 -10.22 -26.61
CA ASP A 228 26.63 -9.88 -27.32
C ASP A 228 26.52 -8.53 -28.06
N GLN A 229 27.61 -8.12 -28.72
CA GLN A 229 27.66 -6.89 -29.48
C GLN A 229 26.77 -6.91 -30.72
N ALA A 230 26.60 -8.09 -31.36
CA ALA A 230 25.76 -8.21 -32.54
C ALA A 230 24.27 -7.98 -32.23
N GLU A 231 23.81 -8.39 -31.04
CA GLU A 231 22.47 -8.09 -30.55
C GLU A 231 22.29 -6.59 -30.29
N ILE A 232 23.32 -5.92 -29.73
CA ILE A 232 23.29 -4.47 -29.52
C ILE A 232 23.18 -3.71 -30.84
N ASP A 233 23.99 -4.11 -31.83
CA ASP A 233 24.02 -3.45 -33.14
C ASP A 233 22.72 -3.65 -33.94
N ALA A 234 21.98 -4.71 -33.65
CA ALA A 234 20.71 -5.03 -34.29
C ALA A 234 19.47 -4.50 -33.54
N ALA A 235 19.63 -4.04 -32.31
CA ALA A 235 18.52 -3.59 -31.45
C ALA A 235 18.07 -2.16 -31.81
N PRO A 236 16.84 -1.75 -31.42
CA PRO A 236 16.43 -0.35 -31.41
C PRO A 236 17.43 0.53 -30.63
N GLU A 237 17.63 1.75 -31.11
CA GLU A 237 18.54 2.72 -30.50
C GLU A 237 18.09 3.03 -29.04
N GLN A 238 18.92 2.72 -28.05
CA GLN A 238 18.61 2.92 -26.63
C GLN A 238 18.98 4.34 -26.20
N LEU A 239 18.11 5.32 -26.46
CA LEU A 239 18.34 6.74 -26.09
C LEU A 239 18.37 6.97 -24.57
N VAL A 240 17.93 6.02 -23.79
CA VAL A 240 17.98 6.02 -22.33
C VAL A 240 19.40 5.79 -21.78
N SER A 241 20.32 5.30 -22.62
CA SER A 241 21.70 5.04 -22.23
C SER A 241 22.57 6.28 -22.44
N LYS A 242 23.18 6.77 -21.37
CA LYS A 242 24.15 7.89 -21.43
C LYS A 242 25.59 7.44 -21.54
N SER A 243 25.90 6.19 -21.15
CA SER A 243 27.25 5.65 -21.05
C SER A 243 27.63 4.70 -22.18
N GLY A 244 26.73 4.54 -23.17
CA GLY A 244 26.87 3.52 -24.21
C GLY A 244 26.38 2.14 -23.72
N LEU A 245 26.26 1.21 -24.65
CA LEU A 245 25.77 -0.15 -24.39
C LEU A 245 26.92 -1.14 -24.36
N LYS A 246 26.77 -2.17 -23.53
CA LYS A 246 27.69 -3.32 -23.47
C LYS A 246 26.90 -4.62 -23.31
N PRO A 247 27.46 -5.76 -23.76
CA PRO A 247 26.89 -7.06 -23.42
C PRO A 247 26.69 -7.21 -21.89
N GLY A 248 25.56 -7.75 -21.48
CA GLY A 248 25.15 -7.87 -20.09
C GLY A 248 24.38 -6.68 -19.53
N TYR A 249 24.10 -5.64 -20.32
CA TYR A 249 23.22 -4.54 -19.95
C TYR A 249 21.76 -4.88 -20.18
N VAL A 250 20.87 -4.23 -19.43
CA VAL A 250 19.43 -4.39 -19.58
C VAL A 250 19.00 -3.88 -20.94
N LYS A 251 18.25 -4.71 -21.66
CA LYS A 251 17.68 -4.41 -22.98
C LYS A 251 16.26 -3.95 -22.81
N TYR A 252 16.00 -2.68 -23.08
CA TYR A 252 14.66 -2.09 -23.03
C TYR A 252 13.96 -2.29 -24.38
N LYS A 253 12.63 -2.49 -24.31
CA LYS A 253 11.79 -2.66 -25.50
C LYS A 253 11.39 -1.31 -26.07
N ASP A 254 11.39 -1.22 -27.38
CA ASP A 254 10.68 -0.21 -28.14
C ASP A 254 9.21 -0.67 -28.23
N ILE A 255 8.32 0.01 -27.54
CA ILE A 255 6.89 -0.35 -27.44
C ILE A 255 6.00 0.64 -28.18
N SER A 256 6.49 1.86 -28.47
CA SER A 256 5.71 2.90 -29.10
C SER A 256 6.61 3.94 -29.76
N GLY A 257 6.01 4.92 -30.39
CA GLY A 257 6.64 6.06 -31.03
C GLY A 257 5.60 7.17 -31.31
N PRO A 258 5.94 8.22 -32.06
CA PRO A 258 5.03 9.33 -32.36
C PRO A 258 3.70 8.92 -32.95
N ASP A 259 3.68 7.82 -33.73
CA ASP A 259 2.50 7.29 -34.39
C ASP A 259 1.80 6.16 -33.58
N GLY A 260 2.23 5.92 -32.34
CA GLY A 260 1.70 4.89 -31.46
C GLY A 260 2.16 3.46 -31.81
N VAL A 261 3.21 3.31 -32.61
CA VAL A 261 3.86 2.04 -32.97
C VAL A 261 5.37 2.16 -32.77
N PRO A 262 6.10 1.05 -32.56
CA PRO A 262 7.56 1.06 -32.43
C PRO A 262 8.24 1.81 -33.60
N ASP A 263 9.19 2.68 -33.29
CA ASP A 263 9.85 3.57 -34.24
C ASP A 263 11.36 3.29 -34.41
N GLY A 264 11.88 2.25 -33.79
CA GLY A 264 13.29 1.86 -33.83
C GLY A 264 14.14 2.55 -32.76
N LYS A 265 13.53 3.25 -31.81
CA LYS A 265 14.21 3.90 -30.69
C LYS A 265 13.55 3.54 -29.39
N VAL A 266 14.30 3.65 -28.29
CA VAL A 266 13.77 3.53 -26.93
C VAL A 266 14.01 4.83 -26.21
N ASP A 267 12.93 5.54 -25.90
CA ASP A 267 13.01 6.85 -25.25
C ASP A 267 12.05 6.99 -24.06
N ALA A 268 12.20 8.09 -23.33
CA ALA A 268 11.41 8.36 -22.13
C ALA A 268 9.99 8.86 -22.42
N GLN A 269 9.70 9.26 -23.64
CA GLN A 269 8.41 9.83 -24.01
C GLN A 269 7.42 8.76 -24.42
N TYR A 270 7.87 7.76 -25.19
CA TYR A 270 6.98 6.80 -25.84
C TYR A 270 7.08 5.38 -25.30
N ASP A 271 8.22 4.97 -24.69
CA ASP A 271 8.50 3.57 -24.35
C ASP A 271 8.33 3.22 -22.87
N ARG A 272 7.71 4.09 -22.11
CA ARG A 272 7.36 3.80 -20.72
C ARG A 272 5.91 3.42 -20.58
N THR A 273 5.63 2.47 -19.70
CA THR A 273 4.28 1.97 -19.41
C THR A 273 4.09 1.69 -17.91
N VAL A 274 2.86 1.33 -17.52
CA VAL A 274 2.52 0.98 -16.15
C VAL A 274 2.96 -0.47 -15.87
N LEU A 275 4.04 -0.63 -15.13
CA LEU A 275 4.62 -1.92 -14.74
C LEU A 275 3.90 -2.59 -13.57
N GLY A 276 3.11 -1.84 -12.84
CA GLY A 276 2.35 -2.29 -11.69
C GLY A 276 2.02 -1.16 -10.72
N SER A 277 1.55 -1.53 -9.53
CA SER A 277 1.25 -0.57 -8.45
C SER A 277 1.80 -1.08 -7.12
N THR A 278 2.18 -0.16 -6.26
CA THR A 278 2.60 -0.42 -4.88
C THR A 278 1.40 -0.63 -3.95
N THR A 279 0.19 -0.28 -4.38
CA THR A 279 -1.04 -0.42 -3.59
C THR A 279 -1.55 -1.87 -3.65
N PRO A 280 -1.69 -2.56 -2.51
CA PRO A 280 -2.24 -3.91 -2.49
C PRO A 280 -3.70 -3.93 -2.95
N LYS A 281 -4.05 -4.98 -3.72
CA LYS A 281 -5.43 -5.24 -4.14
C LYS A 281 -6.15 -6.21 -3.22
N PHE A 282 -5.39 -7.08 -2.53
CA PHE A 282 -5.92 -8.13 -1.67
C PHE A 282 -5.33 -8.03 -0.28
N TYR A 283 -6.19 -8.11 0.73
CA TYR A 283 -5.83 -8.24 2.13
C TYR A 283 -6.49 -9.51 2.65
N TYR A 284 -5.74 -10.37 3.28
CA TYR A 284 -6.28 -11.63 3.79
C TYR A 284 -5.65 -12.02 5.11
N GLY A 285 -6.45 -12.65 5.93
CA GLY A 285 -6.05 -13.13 7.24
C GLY A 285 -6.78 -14.41 7.62
N LEU A 286 -6.19 -15.13 8.55
CA LEU A 286 -6.77 -16.33 9.11
C LEU A 286 -6.44 -16.40 10.60
N ASN A 287 -7.49 -16.36 11.44
CA ASN A 287 -7.39 -16.66 12.85
C ASN A 287 -7.81 -18.10 13.09
N LEU A 288 -6.95 -18.85 13.76
CA LEU A 288 -7.22 -20.22 14.21
C LEU A 288 -7.14 -20.26 15.73
N SER A 289 -8.08 -20.94 16.35
CA SER A 289 -7.97 -21.28 17.77
C SER A 289 -8.51 -22.69 18.02
N ALA A 290 -7.92 -23.37 19.00
CA ALA A 290 -8.37 -24.67 19.44
C ALA A 290 -8.13 -24.85 20.94
N SER A 291 -8.96 -25.67 21.59
CA SER A 291 -8.76 -26.04 22.98
C SER A 291 -9.11 -27.52 23.20
N TYR A 292 -8.27 -28.20 24.00
CA TYR A 292 -8.46 -29.62 24.34
C TYR A 292 -7.87 -29.93 25.70
N LYS A 293 -8.71 -30.31 26.68
CA LYS A 293 -8.29 -30.81 28.00
C LYS A 293 -7.17 -29.96 28.68
N GLY A 294 -7.35 -28.66 28.71
CA GLY A 294 -6.38 -27.72 29.29
C GLY A 294 -5.33 -27.16 28.31
N PHE A 295 -5.11 -27.80 27.17
CA PHE A 295 -4.33 -27.22 26.08
C PHE A 295 -5.15 -26.17 25.34
N ASP A 296 -4.50 -25.11 24.98
CA ASP A 296 -5.00 -24.07 24.06
C ASP A 296 -3.99 -23.79 22.95
N PHE A 297 -4.49 -23.54 21.78
CA PHE A 297 -3.74 -23.15 20.60
C PHE A 297 -4.35 -21.92 19.96
N SER A 298 -3.54 -20.98 19.51
CA SER A 298 -3.97 -19.91 18.65
C SER A 298 -2.92 -19.62 17.58
N ALA A 299 -3.39 -19.25 16.38
CA ALA A 299 -2.52 -18.81 15.30
C ALA A 299 -3.17 -17.68 14.52
N LEU A 300 -2.37 -16.68 14.13
CA LEU A 300 -2.76 -15.59 13.27
C LEU A 300 -1.85 -15.60 12.03
N LEU A 301 -2.47 -15.74 10.87
CA LEU A 301 -1.83 -15.54 9.58
C LEU A 301 -2.36 -14.27 8.95
N GLN A 302 -1.49 -13.52 8.28
CA GLN A 302 -1.84 -12.28 7.59
C GLN A 302 -1.05 -12.16 6.29
N GLY A 303 -1.68 -11.65 5.25
CA GLY A 303 -1.00 -11.42 3.99
C GLY A 303 -1.60 -10.27 3.19
N LEU A 304 -0.79 -9.79 2.26
CA LEU A 304 -1.13 -8.80 1.25
C LEU A 304 -0.86 -9.39 -0.12
N GLY A 305 -1.65 -8.97 -1.12
CA GLY A 305 -1.47 -9.48 -2.46
C GLY A 305 -1.84 -8.48 -3.55
N GLY A 306 -1.39 -8.79 -4.77
CA GLY A 306 -1.72 -8.00 -5.96
C GLY A 306 -1.01 -6.65 -6.03
N HIS A 307 0.16 -6.52 -5.40
CA HIS A 307 1.01 -5.33 -5.47
C HIS A 307 2.45 -5.67 -5.81
N LYS A 308 3.15 -4.69 -6.31
CA LYS A 308 4.54 -4.79 -6.72
C LYS A 308 5.37 -3.73 -6.02
N ARG A 309 6.68 -3.91 -5.97
CA ARG A 309 7.62 -2.90 -5.50
C ARG A 309 8.78 -2.76 -6.46
N LEU A 310 9.19 -1.52 -6.68
CA LEU A 310 10.44 -1.20 -7.36
C LEU A 310 11.57 -1.32 -6.34
N ILE A 311 12.59 -2.14 -6.65
CA ILE A 311 13.80 -2.23 -5.86
C ILE A 311 14.87 -1.32 -6.46
N GLY A 312 15.68 -0.70 -5.61
CA GLY A 312 16.72 0.26 -6.04
C GLY A 312 17.77 0.50 -4.96
N SER A 313 18.68 1.42 -5.22
CA SER A 313 19.74 1.86 -4.31
C SER A 313 20.54 0.71 -3.66
N TYR A 314 20.87 0.77 -2.38
CA TYR A 314 21.62 -0.27 -1.66
C TYR A 314 21.01 -1.66 -1.68
N MET A 315 19.68 -1.76 -1.89
CA MET A 315 19.02 -3.06 -2.00
C MET A 315 19.32 -3.75 -3.32
N ALA A 316 19.29 -3.03 -4.42
CA ALA A 316 19.31 -3.59 -5.77
C ALA A 316 20.68 -3.46 -6.45
N TYR A 317 21.37 -2.32 -6.25
CA TYR A 317 22.52 -1.99 -7.08
C TYR A 317 23.83 -2.39 -6.43
N ALA A 318 24.60 -3.22 -7.14
CA ALA A 318 25.97 -3.57 -6.75
C ALA A 318 26.84 -2.31 -6.70
N PHE A 319 27.72 -2.22 -5.71
CA PHE A 319 28.66 -1.12 -5.50
C PHE A 319 28.04 0.27 -5.30
N TYR A 320 26.76 0.34 -4.97
CA TYR A 320 26.05 1.60 -4.76
C TYR A 320 26.73 2.45 -3.67
N ASN A 321 27.03 3.73 -3.98
CA ASN A 321 27.75 4.67 -3.10
C ASN A 321 29.06 4.09 -2.51
N GLY A 322 29.83 3.34 -3.31
CA GLY A 322 31.05 2.68 -2.84
C GLY A 322 30.82 1.49 -1.91
N GLY A 323 29.58 1.01 -1.81
CA GLY A 323 29.23 -0.18 -1.05
C GLY A 323 29.73 -1.48 -1.67
N GLN A 324 29.34 -2.58 -1.05
CA GLN A 324 29.68 -3.93 -1.48
C GLN A 324 28.56 -4.54 -2.33
N ILE A 325 28.78 -5.77 -2.79
CA ILE A 325 27.78 -6.59 -3.48
C ILE A 325 27.26 -7.69 -2.58
N GLN A 326 26.06 -8.15 -2.84
CA GLN A 326 25.50 -9.33 -2.21
C GLN A 326 26.05 -10.59 -2.91
N ARG A 327 26.25 -11.67 -2.15
CA ARG A 327 26.81 -12.92 -2.69
C ARG A 327 26.03 -13.45 -3.90
N TRP A 328 24.70 -13.47 -3.81
CA TRP A 328 23.87 -13.95 -4.91
C TRP A 328 23.99 -13.09 -6.18
N GLN A 329 24.24 -11.76 -6.05
CA GLN A 329 24.49 -10.89 -7.20
C GLN A 329 25.76 -11.32 -7.94
N ALA A 330 26.84 -11.62 -7.19
CA ALA A 330 28.07 -12.11 -7.79
C ALA A 330 27.93 -13.50 -8.42
N GLU A 331 27.10 -14.36 -7.85
CA GLU A 331 26.87 -15.72 -8.33
C GLU A 331 25.96 -15.78 -9.55
N SER A 332 24.94 -14.90 -9.63
CA SER A 332 23.90 -14.93 -10.67
C SER A 332 23.94 -13.74 -11.66
N CYS A 333 25.02 -12.95 -11.66
CA CYS A 333 25.20 -11.90 -12.65
C CYS A 333 25.54 -12.47 -14.04
N TRP A 334 25.21 -11.68 -15.05
CA TRP A 334 25.66 -11.95 -16.41
C TRP A 334 27.19 -12.01 -16.49
N LYS A 335 27.73 -12.99 -17.26
CA LYS A 335 29.16 -13.24 -17.45
C LYS A 335 29.48 -13.43 -18.91
N GLU A 336 30.61 -12.88 -19.32
CA GLU A 336 31.06 -12.94 -20.72
C GLU A 336 31.39 -14.38 -21.17
N GLU A 337 31.87 -15.21 -20.25
CA GLU A 337 32.18 -16.61 -20.52
C GLU A 337 30.96 -17.50 -20.69
N ASN A 338 29.83 -17.07 -20.14
CA ASN A 338 28.56 -17.77 -20.23
C ASN A 338 27.42 -16.74 -20.30
N PRO A 339 27.21 -16.07 -21.44
CA PRO A 339 26.23 -15.01 -21.57
C PRO A 339 24.80 -15.57 -21.47
N ASP A 340 24.13 -15.21 -20.40
CA ASP A 340 22.73 -15.56 -20.15
C ASP A 340 21.84 -14.32 -20.26
N LYS A 341 20.97 -14.30 -21.26
CA LYS A 341 19.98 -13.24 -21.48
C LYS A 341 19.07 -13.02 -20.26
N TRP A 342 18.82 -14.07 -19.49
CA TRP A 342 17.90 -14.07 -18.36
C TRP A 342 18.60 -14.16 -17.00
N ALA A 343 19.88 -13.77 -16.94
CA ALA A 343 20.60 -13.71 -15.66
C ALA A 343 19.83 -12.87 -14.65
N GLU A 344 19.81 -13.31 -13.39
CA GLU A 344 19.07 -12.60 -12.32
C GLU A 344 19.66 -11.22 -12.02
N TYR A 345 20.91 -10.97 -12.39
CA TYR A 345 21.61 -9.70 -12.20
C TYR A 345 22.38 -9.30 -13.47
N PRO A 346 22.40 -8.00 -13.84
CA PRO A 346 23.15 -7.54 -15.00
C PRO A 346 24.66 -7.73 -14.83
N ARG A 347 25.44 -7.42 -15.86
CA ARG A 347 26.88 -7.30 -15.80
C ARG A 347 27.30 -6.46 -14.60
N LEU A 348 28.24 -6.95 -13.78
CA LEU A 348 28.77 -6.22 -12.64
C LEU A 348 29.72 -5.12 -13.12
N GLU A 349 29.34 -3.90 -12.84
CA GLU A 349 30.17 -2.70 -13.08
C GLU A 349 29.95 -1.67 -11.96
N THR A 350 30.86 -0.72 -11.84
CA THR A 350 30.67 0.42 -10.95
C THR A 350 29.53 1.32 -11.48
N LEU A 351 28.72 1.87 -10.60
CA LEU A 351 27.54 2.65 -10.98
C LEU A 351 27.84 3.89 -11.85
N ASN A 352 29.02 4.48 -11.72
CA ASN A 352 29.43 5.65 -12.50
C ASN A 352 29.51 5.39 -14.01
N MET A 353 29.54 4.11 -14.40
CA MET A 353 29.67 3.71 -15.81
C MET A 353 28.41 3.06 -16.37
N ASN A 354 27.33 2.93 -15.56
CA ASN A 354 26.21 2.09 -15.92
C ASN A 354 24.86 2.68 -15.47
N ASP A 355 24.52 3.83 -16.00
CA ASP A 355 23.21 4.44 -15.81
C ASP A 355 22.09 3.71 -16.58
N THR A 356 22.43 2.98 -17.65
CA THR A 356 21.49 2.19 -18.44
C THR A 356 20.78 1.14 -17.60
N ASN A 357 21.49 0.39 -16.76
CA ASN A 357 20.89 -0.65 -15.93
C ASN A 357 20.05 -0.12 -14.77
N LEU A 358 20.08 1.19 -14.49
CA LEU A 358 19.41 1.81 -13.34
C LEU A 358 18.04 2.40 -13.67
N GLN A 359 17.61 2.33 -14.91
CA GLN A 359 16.30 2.85 -15.30
C GLN A 359 15.16 2.09 -14.61
N THR A 360 14.10 2.81 -14.20
CA THR A 360 12.89 2.19 -13.71
C THR A 360 12.33 1.26 -14.76
N SER A 361 12.33 -0.03 -14.47
CA SER A 361 11.92 -1.07 -15.42
C SER A 361 11.34 -2.29 -14.69
N ASP A 362 10.68 -3.15 -15.44
CA ASP A 362 10.18 -4.44 -14.93
C ASP A 362 11.32 -5.36 -14.47
N TYR A 363 12.55 -5.14 -14.94
CA TYR A 363 13.75 -5.82 -14.44
C TYR A 363 13.96 -5.61 -12.93
N TRP A 364 13.59 -4.46 -12.39
CA TRP A 364 13.72 -4.12 -10.97
C TRP A 364 12.39 -4.17 -10.20
N VAL A 365 11.28 -4.42 -10.88
CA VAL A 365 9.98 -4.59 -10.23
C VAL A 365 9.80 -6.01 -9.72
N ARG A 366 9.43 -6.16 -8.46
CA ARG A 366 9.23 -7.45 -7.80
C ARG A 366 7.80 -7.58 -7.27
N ASN A 367 7.27 -8.80 -7.33
CA ASN A 367 6.02 -9.14 -6.65
C ASN A 367 6.22 -9.07 -5.15
N ALA A 368 5.47 -8.20 -4.47
CA ALA A 368 5.56 -7.99 -3.03
C ALA A 368 4.44 -8.71 -2.25
N SER A 369 3.69 -9.60 -2.90
CA SER A 369 2.67 -10.41 -2.23
C SER A 369 3.31 -11.37 -1.23
N PHE A 370 2.70 -11.50 -0.06
CA PHE A 370 3.19 -12.40 0.98
C PHE A 370 2.06 -12.96 1.84
N LEU A 371 2.34 -14.09 2.51
CA LEU A 371 1.57 -14.62 3.63
C LEU A 371 2.54 -14.86 4.80
N ARG A 372 2.24 -14.27 5.95
CA ARG A 372 3.07 -14.38 7.15
C ARG A 372 2.32 -15.04 8.29
N VAL A 373 3.01 -15.94 8.99
CA VAL A 373 2.58 -16.42 10.29
C VAL A 373 2.96 -15.38 11.34
N LYS A 374 1.99 -14.51 11.67
CA LYS A 374 2.18 -13.37 12.57
C LYS A 374 2.32 -13.77 14.04
N ASN A 375 1.53 -14.75 14.44
CA ASN A 375 1.58 -15.26 15.82
C ASN A 375 1.17 -16.73 15.85
N ILE A 376 1.87 -17.50 16.66
CA ILE A 376 1.45 -18.84 17.10
C ILE A 376 1.64 -18.89 18.61
N GLN A 377 0.65 -19.38 19.34
CA GLN A 377 0.75 -19.61 20.76
C GLN A 377 0.17 -20.98 21.11
N ILE A 378 0.87 -21.70 21.97
CA ILE A 378 0.44 -22.96 22.57
C ILE A 378 0.52 -22.80 24.08
N GLY A 379 -0.58 -23.03 24.77
CA GLY A 379 -0.67 -22.93 26.22
C GLY A 379 -1.21 -24.20 26.85
N TYR A 380 -0.94 -24.37 28.14
CA TYR A 380 -1.53 -25.41 28.97
C TYR A 380 -1.97 -24.83 30.30
N THR A 381 -3.24 -24.98 30.60
CA THR A 381 -3.84 -24.62 31.89
C THR A 381 -3.91 -25.85 32.79
N PHE A 382 -3.25 -25.79 33.93
CA PHE A 382 -3.21 -26.89 34.87
C PHE A 382 -4.59 -27.15 35.52
N PRO A 383 -4.94 -28.40 35.81
CA PRO A 383 -6.18 -28.74 36.49
C PRO A 383 -6.29 -28.04 37.86
N LYS A 384 -7.48 -27.47 38.14
CA LYS A 384 -7.74 -26.77 39.43
C LYS A 384 -7.44 -27.60 40.67
N ALA A 385 -7.60 -28.93 40.58
CA ALA A 385 -7.27 -29.81 41.68
C ALA A 385 -5.78 -29.83 42.08
N TRP A 386 -4.88 -29.46 41.13
CA TRP A 386 -3.45 -29.37 41.40
C TRP A 386 -3.09 -27.97 41.90
N THR A 387 -3.62 -26.91 41.28
CA THR A 387 -3.26 -25.52 41.57
C THR A 387 -3.76 -25.07 42.95
N LYS A 388 -4.94 -25.54 43.38
CA LYS A 388 -5.48 -25.26 44.73
C LYS A 388 -4.59 -25.79 45.86
N LYS A 389 -3.83 -26.87 45.63
CA LYS A 389 -2.91 -27.43 46.66
C LYS A 389 -1.76 -26.46 46.98
N ILE A 390 -1.45 -25.55 46.10
CA ILE A 390 -0.39 -24.53 46.25
C ILE A 390 -0.96 -23.11 46.41
N GLY A 391 -2.27 -23.01 46.72
CA GLY A 391 -2.91 -21.73 47.00
C GLY A 391 -3.24 -20.89 45.76
N LEU A 392 -3.19 -21.46 44.56
CA LEU A 392 -3.47 -20.75 43.30
C LEU A 392 -4.83 -21.18 42.71
N GLU A 393 -5.61 -20.20 42.22
CA GLU A 393 -6.89 -20.47 41.56
C GLU A 393 -6.66 -21.03 40.13
N ASN A 394 -5.68 -20.50 39.41
CA ASN A 394 -5.34 -20.92 38.06
C ASN A 394 -3.85 -20.76 37.79
N VAL A 395 -3.27 -21.70 37.05
CA VAL A 395 -1.90 -21.61 36.53
C VAL A 395 -1.94 -22.02 35.07
N ARG A 396 -1.46 -21.14 34.18
CA ARG A 396 -1.27 -21.41 32.76
C ARG A 396 0.16 -21.13 32.36
N VAL A 397 0.78 -22.05 31.63
CA VAL A 397 2.06 -21.85 30.96
C VAL A 397 1.83 -21.77 29.46
N TYR A 398 2.64 -20.98 28.77
CA TYR A 398 2.55 -20.90 27.32
C TYR A 398 3.88 -20.62 26.66
N VAL A 399 3.98 -21.00 25.40
CA VAL A 399 5.03 -20.58 24.47
C VAL A 399 4.37 -19.87 23.31
N SER A 400 5.01 -18.81 22.81
CA SER A 400 4.54 -18.09 21.65
C SER A 400 5.70 -17.73 20.73
N GLY A 401 5.37 -17.63 19.46
CA GLY A 401 6.28 -17.15 18.43
C GLY A 401 5.60 -16.10 17.57
N GLN A 402 6.30 -15.02 17.27
CA GLN A 402 5.83 -13.96 16.39
C GLN A 402 6.70 -13.88 15.13
N ASN A 403 6.08 -13.57 14.00
CA ASN A 403 6.72 -13.43 12.69
C ASN A 403 7.59 -14.63 12.31
N LEU A 404 7.14 -15.86 12.58
CA LEU A 404 7.95 -17.06 12.47
C LEU A 404 8.30 -17.42 11.02
N PHE A 405 7.35 -17.26 10.12
CA PHE A 405 7.50 -17.65 8.72
C PHE A 405 6.84 -16.61 7.81
N SER A 406 7.52 -16.31 6.69
CA SER A 406 6.99 -15.48 5.60
C SER A 406 7.09 -16.26 4.29
N PHE A 407 5.95 -16.49 3.65
CA PHE A 407 5.86 -17.11 2.33
C PHE A 407 5.72 -16.01 1.30
N ASN A 408 6.75 -15.78 0.50
CA ASN A 408 6.80 -14.76 -0.52
C ASN A 408 7.81 -15.11 -1.62
N SER A 409 7.70 -14.45 -2.76
CA SER A 409 8.66 -14.52 -3.86
C SER A 409 9.36 -13.17 -4.09
N PHE A 410 9.52 -12.40 -3.02
CA PHE A 410 10.12 -11.08 -3.08
C PHE A 410 11.64 -11.14 -3.32
N TYR A 411 12.33 -10.08 -3.16
CA TYR A 411 13.76 -9.98 -3.41
C TYR A 411 14.59 -10.67 -2.33
N LYS A 412 15.63 -11.42 -2.73
CA LYS A 412 16.44 -12.23 -1.82
C LYS A 412 17.05 -11.39 -0.68
N GLY A 413 16.85 -11.84 0.55
CA GLY A 413 17.37 -11.18 1.76
C GLY A 413 16.54 -10.00 2.26
N TRP A 414 15.40 -9.67 1.61
CA TRP A 414 14.55 -8.55 1.96
C TRP A 414 13.12 -8.99 2.30
N ASP A 415 12.50 -8.23 3.17
CA ASP A 415 11.14 -8.50 3.65
C ASP A 415 10.11 -7.67 2.86
N PRO A 416 9.11 -8.31 2.23
CA PRO A 416 8.09 -7.59 1.45
C PRO A 416 7.19 -6.68 2.30
N GLU A 417 7.13 -6.87 3.61
CA GLU A 417 6.32 -6.06 4.52
C GLU A 417 7.00 -4.75 4.92
N ASN A 418 8.32 -4.68 4.82
CA ASN A 418 9.03 -3.44 5.13
C ASN A 418 8.80 -2.38 4.05
N GLU A 419 8.66 -1.13 4.47
CA GLU A 419 8.70 -0.02 3.53
C GLU A 419 10.10 0.08 2.92
N ILE A 420 10.13 0.11 1.60
CA ILE A 420 11.35 0.34 0.84
C ILE A 420 11.38 1.83 0.53
N GLY A 421 12.22 2.56 1.23
CA GLY A 421 12.50 3.95 0.88
C GLY A 421 13.15 4.03 -0.50
N THR A 422 12.72 4.97 -1.33
CA THR A 422 13.33 5.28 -2.62
C THR A 422 14.57 6.16 -2.49
N GLY A 423 14.94 6.52 -1.28
CA GLY A 423 16.11 7.37 -0.99
C GLY A 423 17.40 6.59 -0.78
N ASP A 424 18.51 7.32 -0.73
CA ASP A 424 19.88 6.79 -0.60
C ASP A 424 20.17 6.12 0.75
N SER A 425 19.26 6.21 1.71
CA SER A 425 19.35 5.58 3.03
C SER A 425 18.11 4.76 3.31
N PRO A 426 18.11 3.45 3.01
CA PRO A 426 17.05 2.58 3.47
C PRO A 426 17.11 2.47 5.01
N SER A 427 16.21 3.20 5.66
CA SER A 427 16.14 3.25 7.15
C SER A 427 15.15 2.22 7.68
N TYR A 428 15.25 0.97 7.26
CA TYR A 428 14.36 -0.03 7.82
C TYR A 428 15.11 -1.11 8.57
N TYR A 429 14.49 -1.55 9.64
CA TYR A 429 14.97 -2.65 10.44
C TYR A 429 14.25 -3.93 10.02
N PRO A 430 14.96 -5.06 9.82
CA PRO A 430 14.32 -6.33 9.47
C PRO A 430 13.27 -6.75 10.47
N VAL A 431 12.17 -7.35 9.97
CA VAL A 431 11.14 -7.91 10.84
C VAL A 431 11.71 -9.11 11.59
N ASN A 432 11.80 -9.00 12.92
CA ASN A 432 12.37 -10.03 13.78
C ASN A 432 11.34 -11.12 14.11
N SER A 433 11.81 -12.36 14.17
CA SER A 433 11.09 -13.45 14.83
C SER A 433 11.32 -13.37 16.34
N ILE A 434 10.23 -13.42 17.11
CA ILE A 434 10.27 -13.32 18.57
C ILE A 434 9.72 -14.62 19.15
N TYR A 435 10.46 -15.22 20.05
CA TYR A 435 10.04 -16.40 20.82
C TYR A 435 9.87 -16.01 22.27
N SER A 436 8.74 -16.36 22.86
CA SER A 436 8.43 -16.02 24.25
C SER A 436 7.93 -17.25 25.00
N PHE A 437 8.27 -17.30 26.28
CA PHE A 437 7.76 -18.24 27.23
C PHE A 437 7.15 -17.47 28.40
N GLY A 438 5.95 -17.85 28.83
CA GLY A 438 5.25 -17.12 29.87
C GLY A 438 4.41 -17.97 30.80
N PHE A 439 4.13 -17.36 31.96
CA PHE A 439 3.28 -17.93 32.98
C PHE A 439 2.18 -16.94 33.35
N ASN A 440 0.96 -17.45 33.56
CA ASN A 440 -0.16 -16.71 34.12
C ASN A 440 -0.58 -17.37 35.41
N PHE A 441 -0.54 -16.63 36.50
CA PHE A 441 -1.02 -17.07 37.82
C PHE A 441 -2.24 -16.25 38.23
N LYS A 442 -3.25 -16.91 38.79
CA LYS A 442 -4.38 -16.28 39.44
C LYS A 442 -4.47 -16.82 40.86
N PHE A 443 -4.49 -15.91 41.84
CA PHE A 443 -4.59 -16.19 43.26
C PHE A 443 -6.02 -16.20 43.72
#